data_76dba1101c6f8eae136b950e6ed8bef6
#
_entry.id   76dba1101c6f8eae136b950e6ed8bef6
#
_cell.length_a   1.000
_cell.length_b   1.000
_cell.length_c   1.000
_cell.angle_alpha   90.00
_cell.angle_beta   90.00
_cell.angle_gamma   90.00
#
_symmetry.space_group_name_H-M   'P 1'
#
loop_
_entity.id
_entity.type
_entity.pdbx_description
1 polymer ?
#
loop_
_entity_poly.entity_id
_entity_poly.type
_entity_poly.pdbx_seq_one_letter_code
_entity_poly.pdbx_strand_id
1 'polypeptide(L)'
;MIKQISFTDVNPIDNKTKVLIKNNIYRVIKKKNFILGEEVKIFENNFSKVSNSKYAVGCASGTDALILALMSLNLKKDDEVIVPGLTYISTGLSVILNNNKLVLADIDNKTGLISIDEIKKKITKKTKAIITVNLYGQKVNLYKLRKTVGKKIFIIEDSAQSHFAFDGNSKKMSSNKLAEASCYSFYPAKNLGAYGDGGMV
;
A
#
# COMPACT_ATOMS: atom_id res chain seq x y z
N MET A 1 -39.19 -2.11 11.24
CA MET A 1 -38.01 -3.02 11.34
C MET A 1 -36.75 -2.17 11.18
N ILE A 2 -35.86 -2.18 12.13
CA ILE A 2 -34.56 -1.48 12.04
C ILE A 2 -33.73 -2.29 11.02
N LYS A 3 -33.33 -1.69 9.91
CA LYS A 3 -32.45 -2.32 8.92
C LYS A 3 -31.06 -2.48 9.54
N GLN A 4 -30.65 -3.70 9.80
CA GLN A 4 -29.32 -3.98 10.31
C GLN A 4 -28.28 -3.63 9.21
N ILE A 5 -27.36 -2.74 9.56
CA ILE A 5 -26.25 -2.36 8.68
C ILE A 5 -25.03 -3.16 9.13
N SER A 6 -24.46 -3.97 8.25
CA SER A 6 -23.24 -4.72 8.54
C SER A 6 -22.06 -3.77 8.67
N PHE A 7 -21.17 -4.04 9.63
CA PHE A 7 -19.93 -3.26 9.79
C PHE A 7 -19.00 -3.42 8.57
N THR A 8 -18.99 -4.60 7.97
CA THR A 8 -18.22 -4.89 6.75
C THR A 8 -19.09 -5.71 5.80
N ASP A 9 -19.15 -5.30 4.54
CA ASP A 9 -19.77 -6.07 3.46
C ASP A 9 -18.71 -6.40 2.40
N VAL A 10 -18.39 -7.67 2.27
CA VAL A 10 -17.40 -8.20 1.32
C VAL A 10 -18.05 -8.82 0.07
N ASN A 11 -19.37 -8.68 -0.08
CA ASN A 11 -20.08 -9.25 -1.22
C ASN A 11 -19.99 -8.34 -2.44
N PRO A 12 -19.84 -8.92 -3.65
CA PRO A 12 -19.97 -8.18 -4.89
C PRO A 12 -21.36 -7.52 -4.98
N ILE A 13 -21.39 -6.31 -5.49
CA ILE A 13 -22.60 -5.47 -5.53
C ILE A 13 -23.68 -6.06 -6.44
N ASP A 14 -23.31 -6.70 -7.55
CA ASP A 14 -24.23 -7.18 -8.56
C ASP A 14 -24.03 -8.65 -8.95
N ASN A 15 -25.08 -9.26 -9.49
CA ASN A 15 -25.08 -10.68 -9.89
C ASN A 15 -24.14 -10.96 -11.09
N LYS A 16 -23.95 -10.00 -11.98
CA LYS A 16 -23.05 -10.13 -13.14
C LYS A 16 -21.62 -10.30 -12.68
N THR A 17 -21.19 -9.46 -11.73
CA THR A 17 -19.85 -9.54 -11.11
C THR A 17 -19.67 -10.88 -10.39
N LYS A 18 -20.69 -11.37 -9.64
CA LYS A 18 -20.64 -12.68 -8.99
C LYS A 18 -20.40 -13.82 -9.98
N VAL A 19 -21.10 -13.80 -11.11
CA VAL A 19 -20.94 -14.82 -12.16
C VAL A 19 -19.55 -14.76 -12.77
N LEU A 20 -19.04 -13.56 -13.06
CA LEU A 20 -17.68 -13.38 -13.60
C LEU A 20 -16.61 -13.93 -12.65
N ILE A 21 -16.72 -13.65 -11.36
CA ILE A 21 -15.78 -14.15 -10.34
C ILE A 21 -15.82 -15.68 -10.31
N LYS A 22 -17.00 -16.29 -10.23
CA LYS A 22 -17.15 -17.76 -10.24
C LYS A 22 -16.50 -18.39 -11.48
N ASN A 23 -16.74 -17.83 -12.65
CA ASN A 23 -16.17 -18.32 -13.90
C ASN A 23 -14.64 -18.20 -13.92
N ASN A 24 -14.09 -17.10 -13.41
CA ASN A 24 -12.66 -16.92 -13.33
C ASN A 24 -12.00 -17.90 -12.36
N ILE A 25 -12.59 -18.12 -11.18
CA ILE A 25 -12.10 -19.12 -10.21
C ILE A 25 -12.12 -20.52 -10.85
N TYR A 26 -13.24 -20.89 -11.49
CA TYR A 26 -13.37 -22.19 -12.16
C TYR A 26 -12.32 -22.38 -13.26
N ARG A 27 -12.04 -21.32 -14.03
CA ARG A 27 -11.00 -21.33 -15.08
C ARG A 27 -9.61 -21.63 -14.50
N VAL A 28 -9.24 -21.01 -13.37
CA VAL A 28 -7.98 -21.27 -12.68
C VAL A 28 -7.90 -22.73 -12.19
N ILE A 29 -8.97 -23.22 -11.55
CA ILE A 29 -9.05 -24.61 -11.07
C ILE A 29 -8.89 -25.59 -12.25
N LYS A 30 -9.58 -25.35 -13.37
CA LYS A 30 -9.51 -26.19 -14.57
C LYS A 30 -8.12 -26.21 -15.18
N LYS A 31 -7.44 -25.05 -15.25
CA LYS A 31 -6.07 -24.93 -15.79
C LYS A 31 -5.00 -25.52 -14.86
N LYS A 32 -5.29 -25.71 -13.56
CA LYS A 32 -4.35 -26.21 -12.53
C LYS A 32 -3.05 -25.42 -12.44
N ASN A 33 -3.06 -24.13 -12.82
CA ASN A 33 -1.92 -23.24 -12.77
C ASN A 33 -2.08 -22.26 -11.62
N PHE A 34 -1.80 -22.72 -10.40
CA PHE A 34 -2.11 -22.00 -9.16
C PHE A 34 -1.00 -21.06 -8.69
N ILE A 35 0.25 -21.28 -9.11
CA ILE A 35 1.41 -20.52 -8.62
C ILE A 35 2.01 -19.75 -9.78
N LEU A 36 2.13 -18.44 -9.64
CA LEU A 36 2.66 -17.50 -10.64
C LEU A 36 2.05 -17.69 -12.03
N GLY A 37 0.76 -18.02 -12.06
CA GLY A 37 0.02 -18.33 -13.27
C GLY A 37 -0.27 -17.11 -14.14
N GLU A 38 -0.91 -17.38 -15.29
CA GLU A 38 -1.30 -16.34 -16.26
C GLU A 38 -2.20 -15.25 -15.63
N GLU A 39 -3.09 -15.64 -14.72
CA GLU A 39 -4.03 -14.72 -14.08
C GLU A 39 -3.29 -13.69 -13.19
N VAL A 40 -2.21 -14.10 -12.52
CA VAL A 40 -1.36 -13.18 -11.75
C VAL A 40 -0.72 -12.18 -12.68
N LYS A 41 -0.11 -12.63 -13.77
CA LYS A 41 0.54 -11.76 -14.77
C LYS A 41 -0.44 -10.77 -15.40
N ILE A 42 -1.66 -11.22 -15.71
CA ILE A 42 -2.73 -10.35 -16.23
C ILE A 42 -3.10 -9.29 -15.19
N PHE A 43 -3.24 -9.69 -13.93
CA PHE A 43 -3.57 -8.77 -12.84
C PHE A 43 -2.47 -7.73 -12.63
N GLU A 44 -1.21 -8.15 -12.54
CA GLU A 44 -0.05 -7.27 -12.42
C GLU A 44 0.01 -6.25 -13.56
N ASN A 45 -0.14 -6.70 -14.81
CA ASN A 45 -0.15 -5.84 -15.99
C ASN A 45 -1.31 -4.83 -15.97
N ASN A 46 -2.50 -5.25 -15.56
CA ASN A 46 -3.64 -4.36 -15.49
C ASN A 46 -3.49 -3.37 -14.33
N PHE A 47 -3.01 -3.84 -13.18
CA PHE A 47 -2.79 -3.00 -12.02
C PHE A 47 -1.72 -1.93 -12.28
N SER A 48 -0.62 -2.28 -12.93
CA SER A 48 0.43 -1.32 -13.31
C SER A 48 -0.11 -0.22 -14.24
N LYS A 49 -0.99 -0.56 -15.19
CA LYS A 49 -1.65 0.43 -16.06
C LYS A 49 -2.56 1.37 -15.28
N VAL A 50 -3.43 0.82 -14.42
CA VAL A 50 -4.39 1.61 -13.63
C VAL A 50 -3.67 2.48 -12.61
N SER A 51 -2.66 1.94 -11.91
CA SER A 51 -1.85 2.69 -10.97
C SER A 51 -0.89 3.67 -11.63
N ASN A 52 -0.70 3.56 -12.96
CA ASN A 52 0.29 4.32 -13.72
C ASN A 52 1.72 4.11 -13.18
N SER A 53 2.01 2.89 -12.73
CA SER A 53 3.33 2.43 -12.32
C SER A 53 4.04 1.76 -13.48
N LYS A 54 5.37 1.72 -13.44
CA LYS A 54 6.15 0.99 -14.45
C LYS A 54 6.01 -0.52 -14.30
N TYR A 55 5.90 -0.98 -13.07
CA TYR A 55 5.76 -2.39 -12.70
C TYR A 55 4.72 -2.53 -11.61
N ALA A 56 4.16 -3.72 -11.48
CA ALA A 56 3.39 -4.16 -10.34
C ALA A 56 3.73 -5.63 -10.09
N VAL A 57 4.01 -5.98 -8.84
CA VAL A 57 4.44 -7.32 -8.43
C VAL A 57 3.51 -7.80 -7.33
N GLY A 58 2.80 -8.89 -7.61
CA GLY A 58 1.90 -9.54 -6.64
C GLY A 58 2.66 -10.22 -5.52
N CYS A 59 2.11 -10.16 -4.30
CA CYS A 59 2.63 -10.83 -3.12
C CYS A 59 1.49 -11.34 -2.23
N ALA A 60 1.82 -12.00 -1.12
CA ALA A 60 0.82 -12.69 -0.32
C ALA A 60 -0.08 -11.75 0.49
N SER A 61 0.39 -10.58 0.86
CA SER A 61 -0.38 -9.63 1.68
C SER A 61 0.13 -8.20 1.56
N GLY A 62 -0.62 -7.23 2.08
CA GLY A 62 -0.13 -5.85 2.22
C GLY A 62 1.07 -5.74 3.17
N THR A 63 1.18 -6.62 4.15
CA THR A 63 2.35 -6.72 5.04
C THR A 63 3.58 -7.15 4.27
N ASP A 64 3.47 -8.19 3.44
CA ASP A 64 4.58 -8.63 2.59
C ASP A 64 4.95 -7.56 1.56
N ALA A 65 3.98 -6.83 1.02
CA ALA A 65 4.26 -5.71 0.13
C ALA A 65 5.18 -4.67 0.79
N LEU A 66 4.91 -4.29 2.04
CA LEU A 66 5.76 -3.36 2.80
C LEU A 66 7.15 -3.94 3.10
N ILE A 67 7.21 -5.22 3.50
CA ILE A 67 8.47 -5.92 3.76
C ILE A 67 9.33 -5.96 2.51
N LEU A 68 8.76 -6.40 1.38
CA LEU A 68 9.45 -6.52 0.09
C LEU A 68 9.91 -5.15 -0.45
N ALA A 69 9.06 -4.12 -0.31
CA ALA A 69 9.43 -2.76 -0.69
C ALA A 69 10.64 -2.26 0.10
N LEU A 70 10.67 -2.45 1.43
CA LEU A 70 11.83 -2.10 2.26
C LEU A 70 13.07 -2.94 1.91
N MET A 71 12.92 -4.25 1.72
CA MET A 71 14.02 -5.13 1.31
C MET A 71 14.67 -4.66 0.02
N SER A 72 13.87 -4.20 -0.95
CA SER A 72 14.39 -3.73 -2.25
C SER A 72 15.29 -2.49 -2.15
N LEU A 73 15.19 -1.74 -1.06
CA LEU A 73 16.02 -0.55 -0.83
C LEU A 73 17.44 -0.87 -0.35
N ASN A 74 17.73 -2.13 0.02
CA ASN A 74 19.02 -2.58 0.54
C ASN A 74 19.56 -1.70 1.69
N LEU A 75 18.69 -1.34 2.63
CA LEU A 75 19.06 -0.57 3.80
C LEU A 75 20.00 -1.38 4.70
N LYS A 76 20.88 -0.69 5.40
CA LYS A 76 21.77 -1.32 6.37
C LYS A 76 21.03 -1.58 7.68
N LYS A 77 21.52 -2.54 8.45
CA LYS A 77 21.07 -2.72 9.83
C LYS A 77 21.14 -1.39 10.57
N ASP A 78 20.12 -1.09 11.37
CA ASP A 78 19.97 0.13 12.18
C ASP A 78 19.82 1.45 11.38
N ASP A 79 19.71 1.42 10.05
CA ASP A 79 19.22 2.57 9.30
C ASP A 79 17.78 2.89 9.77
N GLU A 80 17.51 4.18 9.93
CA GLU A 80 16.24 4.64 10.48
C GLU A 80 15.17 4.75 9.38
N VAL A 81 13.99 4.20 9.70
CA VAL A 81 12.79 4.34 8.87
C VAL A 81 11.71 5.05 9.69
N ILE A 82 11.26 6.21 9.21
CA ILE A 82 10.20 6.98 9.86
C ILE A 82 8.84 6.46 9.39
N VAL A 83 7.93 6.21 10.34
CA VAL A 83 6.54 5.82 10.07
C VAL A 83 5.58 6.65 10.93
N PRO A 84 4.29 6.79 10.55
CA PRO A 84 3.31 7.47 11.40
C PRO A 84 3.03 6.69 12.68
N GLY A 85 2.79 7.39 13.79
CA GLY A 85 2.35 6.79 15.04
C GLY A 85 0.93 6.21 14.97
N LEU A 86 0.09 6.68 14.05
CA LEU A 86 -1.27 6.17 13.79
C LEU A 86 -1.28 5.39 12.47
N THR A 87 -1.28 4.07 12.58
CA THR A 87 -1.34 3.16 11.42
C THR A 87 -1.69 1.74 11.88
N TYR A 88 -1.93 0.85 10.91
CA TYR A 88 -1.99 -0.58 11.19
C TYR A 88 -0.59 -1.13 11.51
N ILE A 89 -0.52 -2.08 12.44
CA ILE A 89 0.75 -2.61 12.98
C ILE A 89 1.76 -3.04 11.91
N SER A 90 1.30 -3.51 10.76
CA SER A 90 2.15 -3.99 9.66
C SER A 90 3.14 -2.95 9.16
N THR A 91 2.77 -1.66 9.19
CA THR A 91 3.67 -0.58 8.76
C THR A 91 4.94 -0.53 9.63
N GLY A 92 4.78 -0.56 10.96
CA GLY A 92 5.92 -0.60 11.88
C GLY A 92 6.63 -1.95 11.90
N LEU A 93 5.87 -3.04 11.84
CA LEU A 93 6.42 -4.40 11.83
C LEU A 93 7.32 -4.65 10.62
N SER A 94 6.97 -4.14 9.44
CA SER A 94 7.80 -4.27 8.24
C SER A 94 9.19 -3.70 8.42
N VAL A 95 9.35 -2.61 9.18
CA VAL A 95 10.64 -1.99 9.50
C VAL A 95 11.47 -2.90 10.40
N ILE A 96 10.85 -3.45 11.45
CA ILE A 96 11.52 -4.32 12.43
C ILE A 96 11.98 -5.62 11.78
N LEU A 97 11.14 -6.23 10.95
CA LEU A 97 11.46 -7.47 10.23
C LEU A 97 12.59 -7.29 9.20
N ASN A 98 12.82 -6.08 8.73
CA ASN A 98 13.98 -5.75 7.88
C ASN A 98 15.23 -5.37 8.68
N ASN A 99 15.24 -5.55 10.02
CA ASN A 99 16.34 -5.18 10.91
C ASN A 99 16.69 -3.67 10.85
N ASN A 100 15.73 -2.84 10.49
CA ASN A 100 15.88 -1.40 10.50
C ASN A 100 15.37 -0.80 11.81
N LYS A 101 15.79 0.41 12.13
CA LYS A 101 15.34 1.12 13.32
C LYS A 101 14.04 1.86 13.06
N LEU A 102 12.98 1.48 13.75
CA LEU A 102 11.67 2.14 13.70
C LEU A 102 11.74 3.50 14.41
N VAL A 103 11.34 4.56 13.72
CA VAL A 103 11.19 5.92 14.25
C VAL A 103 9.77 6.40 14.04
N LEU A 104 9.07 6.71 15.13
CA LEU A 104 7.68 7.18 15.06
C LEU A 104 7.65 8.71 14.87
N ALA A 105 6.88 9.19 13.91
CA ALA A 105 6.50 10.58 13.76
C ALA A 105 5.00 10.75 14.05
N ASP A 106 4.64 11.85 14.68
CA ASP A 106 3.25 12.14 15.00
C ASP A 106 2.46 12.52 13.75
N ILE A 107 1.16 12.52 13.89
CA ILE A 107 0.19 12.80 12.83
C ILE A 107 -0.27 14.27 12.89
N ASP A 108 -0.84 14.73 11.81
CA ASP A 108 -1.63 15.94 11.77
C ASP A 108 -3.03 15.65 12.34
N ASN A 109 -3.44 16.37 13.39
CA ASN A 109 -4.68 16.14 14.13
C ASN A 109 -5.95 16.36 13.30
N LYS A 110 -5.86 17.06 12.16
CA LYS A 110 -7.02 17.32 11.30
C LYS A 110 -7.25 16.21 10.29
N THR A 111 -6.16 15.59 9.83
CA THR A 111 -6.20 14.59 8.76
C THR A 111 -5.95 13.16 9.25
N GLY A 112 -5.27 12.99 10.39
CA GLY A 112 -4.79 11.68 10.84
C GLY A 112 -3.62 11.15 10.04
N LEU A 113 -3.12 11.89 9.03
CA LEU A 113 -1.97 11.50 8.22
C LEU A 113 -0.65 11.93 8.90
N ILE A 114 0.44 11.28 8.53
CA ILE A 114 1.77 11.64 9.06
C ILE A 114 2.07 13.13 8.86
N SER A 115 2.51 13.81 9.90
CA SER A 115 2.86 15.23 9.86
C SER A 115 4.24 15.42 9.23
N ILE A 116 4.30 16.22 8.16
CA ILE A 116 5.57 16.54 7.50
C ILE A 116 6.49 17.36 8.42
N ASP A 117 5.92 18.17 9.30
CA ASP A 117 6.71 18.95 10.26
C ASP A 117 7.29 18.05 11.36
N GLU A 118 6.55 17.02 11.80
CA GLU A 118 7.07 16.01 12.71
C GLU A 118 8.15 15.14 12.03
N ILE A 119 7.99 14.78 10.77
CA ILE A 119 9.03 14.11 10.01
C ILE A 119 10.33 14.92 10.04
N LYS A 120 10.27 16.24 9.78
CA LYS A 120 11.45 17.12 9.81
C LYS A 120 12.21 17.05 11.14
N LYS A 121 11.48 17.03 12.27
CA LYS A 121 12.07 16.96 13.61
C LYS A 121 12.76 15.61 13.88
N LYS A 122 12.32 14.54 13.21
CA LYS A 122 12.82 13.17 13.42
C LYS A 122 13.94 12.77 12.45
N ILE A 123 14.19 13.54 11.39
CA ILE A 123 15.25 13.22 10.42
C ILE A 123 16.62 13.34 11.07
N THR A 124 17.43 12.30 10.93
CA THR A 124 18.85 12.26 11.31
C THR A 124 19.72 11.84 10.13
N LYS A 125 21.04 11.76 10.32
CA LYS A 125 21.98 11.23 9.31
C LYS A 125 21.73 9.73 9.01
N LYS A 126 21.09 9.01 9.94
CA LYS A 126 20.72 7.59 9.80
C LYS A 126 19.38 7.37 9.11
N THR A 127 18.56 8.40 8.97
CA THR A 127 17.26 8.27 8.29
C THR A 127 17.47 7.99 6.81
N LYS A 128 16.96 6.86 6.33
CA LYS A 128 17.08 6.39 4.94
C LYS A 128 15.75 6.26 4.23
N ALA A 129 14.68 5.96 4.96
CA ALA A 129 13.35 5.82 4.37
C ALA A 129 12.26 6.43 5.25
N ILE A 130 11.14 6.72 4.63
CA ILE A 130 9.88 7.13 5.26
C ILE A 130 8.79 6.27 4.65
N ILE A 131 7.96 5.65 5.49
CA ILE A 131 6.72 5.04 5.04
C ILE A 131 5.58 6.00 5.37
N THR A 132 4.91 6.49 4.34
CA THR A 132 3.67 7.26 4.50
C THR A 132 2.48 6.32 4.46
N VAL A 133 1.43 6.60 5.23
CA VAL A 133 0.20 5.80 5.19
C VAL A 133 -0.95 6.65 4.70
N ASN A 134 -1.58 6.19 3.63
CA ASN A 134 -2.74 6.83 3.02
C ASN A 134 -4.03 6.37 3.73
N LEU A 135 -4.14 6.72 5.02
CA LEU A 135 -5.13 6.21 5.95
C LEU A 135 -6.55 6.63 5.50
N TYR A 136 -7.49 5.70 5.57
CA TYR A 136 -8.90 5.90 5.24
C TYR A 136 -9.14 6.48 3.83
N GLY A 137 -8.27 6.17 2.88
CA GLY A 137 -8.40 6.63 1.50
C GLY A 137 -7.89 8.06 1.24
N GLN A 138 -7.35 8.73 2.26
CA GLN A 138 -6.70 10.03 2.09
C GLN A 138 -5.29 9.85 1.51
N LYS A 139 -4.80 10.84 0.77
CA LYS A 139 -3.43 10.83 0.22
C LYS A 139 -2.54 11.82 0.97
N VAL A 140 -1.37 11.34 1.39
CA VAL A 140 -0.30 12.21 1.91
C VAL A 140 0.22 13.08 0.78
N ASN A 141 0.45 14.37 1.04
CA ASN A 141 1.03 15.28 0.04
C ASN A 141 2.50 14.95 -0.19
N LEU A 142 2.76 14.02 -1.10
CA LEU A 142 4.12 13.56 -1.41
C LEU A 142 4.96 14.62 -2.11
N TYR A 143 4.37 15.58 -2.82
CA TYR A 143 5.11 16.68 -3.41
C TYR A 143 5.73 17.55 -2.31
N LYS A 144 4.93 17.94 -1.30
CA LYS A 144 5.43 18.68 -0.13
C LYS A 144 6.48 17.86 0.64
N LEU A 145 6.22 16.57 0.85
CA LEU A 145 7.16 15.67 1.53
C LEU A 145 8.48 15.56 0.76
N ARG A 146 8.44 15.26 -0.53
CA ARG A 146 9.65 15.13 -1.37
C ARG A 146 10.48 16.44 -1.41
N LYS A 147 9.81 17.58 -1.49
CA LYS A 147 10.47 18.91 -1.39
C LYS A 147 11.17 19.07 -0.04
N THR A 148 10.60 18.53 1.02
CA THR A 148 11.13 18.64 2.38
C THR A 148 12.35 17.73 2.60
N VAL A 149 12.29 16.47 2.16
CA VAL A 149 13.30 15.45 2.47
C VAL A 149 14.35 15.26 1.37
N GLY A 150 14.13 15.83 0.20
CA GLY A 150 15.01 15.69 -0.95
C GLY A 150 15.00 14.27 -1.55
N LYS A 151 16.02 13.94 -2.35
CA LYS A 151 16.12 12.65 -3.07
C LYS A 151 16.91 11.58 -2.33
N LYS A 152 17.57 11.92 -1.21
CA LYS A 152 18.43 10.99 -0.47
C LYS A 152 17.65 10.06 0.47
N ILE A 153 16.41 10.41 0.81
CA ILE A 153 15.53 9.62 1.67
C ILE A 153 14.48 8.97 0.77
N PHE A 154 14.37 7.65 0.84
CA PHE A 154 13.37 6.88 0.11
C PHE A 154 11.97 7.11 0.70
N ILE A 155 10.95 7.09 -0.13
CA ILE A 155 9.55 7.18 0.30
C ILE A 155 8.83 5.93 -0.19
N ILE A 156 8.17 5.23 0.73
CA ILE A 156 7.24 4.14 0.44
C ILE A 156 5.84 4.61 0.84
N GLU A 157 4.85 4.37 -0.01
CA GLU A 157 3.45 4.58 0.32
C GLU A 157 2.82 3.29 0.81
N ASP A 158 2.32 3.25 2.02
CA ASP A 158 1.33 2.26 2.44
C ASP A 158 -0.04 2.70 1.94
N SER A 159 -0.47 2.12 0.86
CA SER A 159 -1.73 2.38 0.18
C SER A 159 -2.76 1.26 0.39
N ALA A 160 -2.61 0.48 1.46
CA ALA A 160 -3.51 -0.64 1.79
C ALA A 160 -4.99 -0.22 1.98
N GLN A 161 -5.27 1.06 2.19
CA GLN A 161 -6.63 1.61 2.36
C GLN A 161 -6.99 2.66 1.30
N SER A 162 -6.18 2.83 0.27
CA SER A 162 -6.32 3.94 -0.69
C SER A 162 -6.27 3.51 -2.15
N HIS A 163 -6.81 2.33 -2.44
CA HIS A 163 -7.01 1.89 -3.83
C HIS A 163 -7.82 2.93 -4.59
N PHE A 164 -7.35 3.30 -5.79
CA PHE A 164 -7.99 4.29 -6.66
C PHE A 164 -8.14 5.70 -6.05
N ALA A 165 -7.51 5.98 -4.90
CA ALA A 165 -7.44 7.33 -4.39
C ALA A 165 -6.51 8.20 -5.24
N PHE A 166 -6.94 9.42 -5.52
CA PHE A 166 -6.16 10.42 -6.26
C PHE A 166 -5.67 11.51 -5.32
N ASP A 167 -4.48 12.05 -5.57
CA ASP A 167 -4.18 13.34 -4.99
C ASP A 167 -5.00 14.41 -5.69
N GLY A 168 -5.39 15.48 -4.99
CA GLY A 168 -6.30 16.49 -5.52
C GLY A 168 -5.81 17.19 -6.80
N ASN A 169 -4.57 16.98 -7.21
CA ASN A 169 -3.93 17.64 -8.35
C ASN A 169 -3.66 16.67 -9.51
N SER A 170 -3.65 15.37 -9.29
CA SER A 170 -3.42 14.36 -10.33
C SER A 170 -4.57 13.35 -10.35
N LYS A 171 -5.10 13.08 -11.53
CA LYS A 171 -6.08 11.99 -11.72
C LYS A 171 -5.40 10.60 -11.74
N LYS A 172 -4.28 10.43 -11.01
CA LYS A 172 -3.46 9.22 -11.04
C LYS A 172 -3.35 8.61 -9.67
N MET A 173 -3.53 7.30 -9.59
CA MET A 173 -3.56 6.52 -8.35
C MET A 173 -2.19 6.47 -7.67
N SER A 174 -1.12 6.38 -8.42
CA SER A 174 0.23 6.41 -7.87
C SER A 174 0.83 7.81 -7.90
N SER A 175 1.72 8.06 -6.97
CA SER A 175 2.43 9.33 -6.80
C SER A 175 3.47 9.63 -7.88
N ASN A 176 3.60 8.81 -8.93
CA ASN A 176 4.49 9.02 -10.08
C ASN A 176 5.83 9.69 -9.74
N LYS A 177 6.86 8.94 -9.46
CA LYS A 177 8.24 9.41 -9.23
C LYS A 177 8.47 10.20 -7.93
N LEU A 178 7.47 10.35 -7.07
CA LEU A 178 7.63 10.98 -5.76
C LEU A 178 7.89 9.96 -4.65
N ALA A 179 7.40 8.73 -4.83
CA ALA A 179 7.73 7.58 -4.00
C ALA A 179 8.42 6.49 -4.83
N GLU A 180 9.24 5.68 -4.20
CA GLU A 180 9.95 4.57 -4.83
C GLU A 180 9.04 3.37 -5.00
N ALA A 181 8.11 3.15 -4.05
CA ALA A 181 7.13 2.08 -4.11
C ALA A 181 5.81 2.49 -3.47
N SER A 182 4.71 1.86 -3.92
CA SER A 182 3.39 1.92 -3.29
C SER A 182 2.93 0.50 -2.98
N CYS A 183 2.54 0.25 -1.73
CA CYS A 183 2.16 -1.06 -1.22
C CYS A 183 0.66 -1.14 -1.03
N TYR A 184 0.02 -2.18 -1.58
CA TYR A 184 -1.42 -2.39 -1.54
C TYR A 184 -1.76 -3.70 -0.85
N SER A 185 -2.91 -3.75 -0.20
CA SER A 185 -3.48 -4.96 0.38
C SER A 185 -4.77 -5.31 -0.34
N PHE A 186 -4.95 -6.59 -0.68
CA PHE A 186 -6.19 -7.12 -1.23
C PHE A 186 -6.94 -8.00 -0.22
N TYR A 187 -6.68 -7.82 1.08
CA TYR A 187 -7.47 -8.45 2.13
C TYR A 187 -8.96 -8.24 1.85
N PRO A 188 -9.86 -9.22 2.10
CA PRO A 188 -11.26 -9.18 1.65
C PRO A 188 -12.04 -7.92 2.00
N ALA A 189 -11.73 -7.26 3.13
CA ALA A 189 -12.39 -6.02 3.56
C ALA A 189 -11.80 -4.74 2.94
N LYS A 190 -10.83 -4.84 2.02
CA LYS A 190 -10.24 -3.67 1.36
C LYS A 190 -11.11 -3.21 0.18
N ASN A 191 -10.88 -1.96 -0.28
CA ASN A 191 -11.62 -1.37 -1.42
C ASN A 191 -11.58 -2.26 -2.68
N LEU A 192 -10.44 -2.91 -2.92
CA LEU A 192 -10.27 -3.96 -3.92
C LEU A 192 -9.88 -5.24 -3.16
N GLY A 193 -10.88 -5.96 -2.67
CA GLY A 193 -10.70 -7.17 -1.87
C GLY A 193 -10.66 -8.42 -2.74
N ALA A 194 -9.74 -9.34 -2.41
CA ALA A 194 -9.70 -10.68 -2.96
C ALA A 194 -10.62 -11.64 -2.17
N TYR A 195 -10.78 -12.86 -2.64
CA TYR A 195 -11.42 -13.96 -1.90
C TYR A 195 -10.41 -14.73 -1.06
N GLY A 196 -9.49 -14.03 -0.44
CA GLY A 196 -8.40 -14.52 0.39
C GLY A 196 -7.36 -13.42 0.55
N ASP A 197 -6.15 -13.79 0.95
CA ASP A 197 -5.04 -12.85 1.09
C ASP A 197 -4.46 -12.44 -0.27
N GLY A 198 -3.88 -11.25 -0.30
CA GLY A 198 -3.18 -10.72 -1.46
C GLY A 198 -2.60 -9.35 -1.19
N GLY A 199 -1.56 -9.02 -1.91
CA GLY A 199 -0.90 -7.72 -1.90
C GLY A 199 -0.22 -7.40 -3.22
N MET A 200 0.28 -6.18 -3.33
CA MET A 200 0.97 -5.68 -4.52
C MET A 200 1.99 -4.60 -4.14
N VAL A 201 3.12 -4.66 -4.77
CA VAL A 201 4.09 -3.57 -4.77
C VAL A 201 4.15 -2.94 -6.14
#